data_ea108d51793e4f9be32e81f9fdd2f568
#
_entry.id   ea108d51793e4f9be32e81f9fdd2f568
#
_cell.length_a   1.000
_cell.length_b   1.000
_cell.length_c   1.000
_cell.angle_alpha   90.00
_cell.angle_beta   90.00
_cell.angle_gamma   90.00
#
_symmetry.space_group_name_H-M   'P 1'
#
loop_
_entity.id
_entity.type
_entity.pdbx_description
1 polymer ?
#
loop_
_entity_poly.entity_id
_entity_poly.type
_entity_poly.pdbx_seq_one_letter_code
_entity_poly.pdbx_strand_id
1 'polypeptide(L)'
;MIFGIIVLEQVEAVIKSVLTTYHDHISSWGICIILLTFTVRLVILPLTIKQLRSMAAMQTIQPKVKQLQNKYKGKTAREDKQQMQKELMELYKEHGVNPFASCLPLVAQLPVFIGLYQVLRNQIEPTPDVSFLGIDDIFQKLSTIGGITEYVILGLYVTTMLGSTLLFSFVTDRQQKYMFAAMPIFFIPFVIGVPAGVMIYWITTNIWTICQQGVVKRTMGHRLKPAAAAAATPKGGAAAAPKATGSRTPPSPTGRRAQAGGGRPRKKRGGGGRRR
;
A
#
# COMPACT_ATOMS: atom_id res chain seq x y z
N MET A 1 -19.53 -19.34 -9.59
CA MET A 1 -20.30 -18.25 -10.21
C MET A 1 -21.62 -18.00 -9.45
N ILE A 2 -22.46 -19.00 -9.18
CA ILE A 2 -23.75 -18.87 -8.47
C ILE A 2 -23.61 -18.23 -7.07
N PHE A 3 -22.62 -18.65 -6.26
CA PHE A 3 -22.38 -18.09 -4.92
C PHE A 3 -22.10 -16.59 -4.94
N GLY A 4 -21.35 -16.11 -5.94
CA GLY A 4 -21.04 -14.67 -6.07
C GLY A 4 -22.29 -13.84 -6.42
N ILE A 5 -23.20 -14.39 -7.22
CA ILE A 5 -24.47 -13.74 -7.58
C ILE A 5 -25.38 -13.64 -6.35
N ILE A 6 -25.53 -14.73 -5.60
CA ILE A 6 -26.36 -14.74 -4.37
C ILE A 6 -25.86 -13.72 -3.33
N VAL A 7 -24.54 -13.64 -3.12
CA VAL A 7 -23.95 -12.67 -2.19
C VAL A 7 -24.22 -11.23 -2.67
N LEU A 8 -24.13 -10.98 -3.97
CA LEU A 8 -24.37 -9.66 -4.53
C LEU A 8 -25.83 -9.24 -4.37
N GLU A 9 -26.80 -10.12 -4.67
CA GLU A 9 -28.25 -9.89 -4.49
C GLU A 9 -28.59 -9.58 -3.03
N GLN A 10 -27.98 -10.30 -2.07
CA GLN A 10 -28.19 -10.02 -0.66
C GLN A 10 -27.63 -8.67 -0.23
N VAL A 11 -26.43 -8.30 -0.70
CA VAL A 11 -25.83 -6.99 -0.42
C VAL A 11 -26.70 -5.88 -1.00
N GLU A 12 -27.22 -6.05 -2.21
CA GLU A 12 -28.10 -5.12 -2.90
C GLU A 12 -29.43 -4.94 -2.12
N ALA A 13 -30.05 -6.03 -1.68
CA ALA A 13 -31.27 -5.99 -0.85
C ALA A 13 -31.04 -5.26 0.47
N VAL A 14 -29.92 -5.50 1.14
CA VAL A 14 -29.55 -4.81 2.38
C VAL A 14 -29.33 -3.31 2.13
N ILE A 15 -28.59 -2.94 1.09
CA ILE A 15 -28.36 -1.55 0.73
C ILE A 15 -29.67 -0.83 0.44
N LYS A 16 -30.56 -1.45 -0.36
CA LYS A 16 -31.89 -0.90 -0.65
C LYS A 16 -32.70 -0.69 0.63
N SER A 17 -32.81 -1.72 1.47
CA SER A 17 -33.55 -1.64 2.73
C SER A 17 -33.04 -0.52 3.64
N VAL A 18 -31.71 -0.38 3.79
CA VAL A 18 -31.11 0.68 4.61
C VAL A 18 -31.39 2.07 4.02
N LEU A 19 -31.23 2.22 2.70
CA LEU A 19 -31.49 3.50 2.02
C LEU A 19 -32.95 3.92 2.12
N THR A 20 -33.88 3.00 1.89
CA THR A 20 -35.34 3.30 2.01
C THR A 20 -35.70 3.63 3.45
N THR A 21 -35.21 2.85 4.43
CA THR A 21 -35.43 3.15 5.86
C THR A 21 -34.92 4.55 6.24
N TYR A 22 -33.74 4.96 5.73
CA TYR A 22 -33.27 6.33 5.97
C TYR A 22 -34.14 7.37 5.27
N HIS A 23 -34.59 7.08 4.05
CA HIS A 23 -35.41 8.01 3.27
C HIS A 23 -36.80 8.21 3.89
N ASP A 24 -37.38 7.22 4.53
CA ASP A 24 -38.64 7.34 5.26
C ASP A 24 -38.57 8.37 6.40
N HIS A 25 -37.38 8.68 6.89
CA HIS A 25 -37.16 9.66 7.97
C HIS A 25 -36.52 10.95 7.48
N ILE A 26 -35.82 10.91 6.33
CA ILE A 26 -35.02 12.01 5.81
C ILE A 26 -35.33 12.15 4.33
N SER A 27 -36.09 13.17 3.95
CA SER A 27 -36.51 13.43 2.57
C SER A 27 -35.35 13.93 1.67
N SER A 28 -34.20 13.23 1.69
CA SER A 28 -33.04 13.55 0.85
C SER A 28 -32.18 12.32 0.60
N TRP A 29 -32.23 11.80 -0.61
CA TRP A 29 -31.42 10.64 -1.03
C TRP A 29 -29.92 10.88 -0.87
N GLY A 30 -29.43 12.09 -1.11
CA GLY A 30 -28.02 12.42 -0.94
C GLY A 30 -27.55 12.26 0.51
N ILE A 31 -28.35 12.71 1.49
CA ILE A 31 -28.06 12.50 2.91
C ILE A 31 -28.15 11.00 3.26
N CYS A 32 -29.12 10.29 2.72
CA CYS A 32 -29.26 8.84 2.93
C CYS A 32 -28.02 8.07 2.45
N ILE A 33 -27.44 8.44 1.31
CA ILE A 33 -26.20 7.86 0.78
C ILE A 33 -25.02 8.17 1.72
N ILE A 34 -24.93 9.39 2.24
CA ILE A 34 -23.90 9.76 3.22
C ILE A 34 -24.04 8.90 4.49
N LEU A 35 -25.24 8.78 5.05
CA LEU A 35 -25.50 7.94 6.23
C LEU A 35 -25.22 6.47 5.97
N LEU A 36 -25.62 5.94 4.82
CA LEU A 36 -25.26 4.59 4.40
C LEU A 36 -23.74 4.40 4.39
N THR A 37 -23.01 5.39 3.85
CA THR A 37 -21.54 5.35 3.82
C THR A 37 -20.96 5.26 5.23
N PHE A 38 -21.45 6.07 6.17
CA PHE A 38 -21.03 6.02 7.57
C PHE A 38 -21.34 4.66 8.21
N THR A 39 -22.55 4.14 8.00
CA THR A 39 -22.97 2.83 8.52
C THR A 39 -22.05 1.72 8.01
N VAL A 40 -21.82 1.63 6.71
CA VAL A 40 -20.91 0.65 6.11
C VAL A 40 -19.51 0.80 6.69
N ARG A 41 -19.00 2.03 6.81
CA ARG A 41 -17.66 2.31 7.34
C ARG A 41 -17.51 1.92 8.82
N LEU A 42 -18.52 2.13 9.62
CA LEU A 42 -18.53 1.70 11.02
C LEU A 42 -18.53 0.17 11.14
N VAL A 43 -19.33 -0.51 10.32
CA VAL A 43 -19.38 -1.98 10.31
C VAL A 43 -18.04 -2.60 9.92
N ILE A 44 -17.37 -2.05 8.89
CA ILE A 44 -16.06 -2.57 8.44
C ILE A 44 -14.87 -1.98 9.22
N LEU A 45 -15.09 -1.08 10.17
CA LEU A 45 -14.02 -0.41 10.93
C LEU A 45 -13.05 -1.39 11.61
N PRO A 46 -13.50 -2.45 12.33
CA PRO A 46 -12.59 -3.41 12.96
C PRO A 46 -11.71 -4.14 11.94
N LEU A 47 -12.27 -4.44 10.76
CA LEU A 47 -11.51 -5.05 9.66
C LEU A 47 -10.43 -4.09 9.13
N THR A 48 -10.80 -2.82 8.90
CA THR A 48 -9.87 -1.79 8.41
C THR A 48 -8.73 -1.51 9.41
N ILE A 49 -8.99 -1.55 10.72
CA ILE A 49 -7.94 -1.41 11.74
C ILE A 49 -6.95 -2.59 11.67
N LYS A 50 -7.45 -3.83 11.51
CA LYS A 50 -6.58 -5.01 11.33
C LYS A 50 -5.71 -4.88 10.06
N GLN A 51 -6.29 -4.39 8.97
CA GLN A 51 -5.57 -4.14 7.73
C GLN A 51 -4.46 -3.11 7.90
N LEU A 52 -4.75 -1.97 8.54
CA LEU A 52 -3.76 -0.93 8.82
C LEU A 52 -2.59 -1.44 9.67
N ARG A 53 -2.87 -2.31 10.67
CA ARG A 53 -1.82 -2.97 11.47
C ARG A 53 -0.96 -3.91 10.62
N SER A 54 -1.57 -4.71 9.75
CA SER A 54 -0.84 -5.60 8.83
C SER A 54 0.05 -4.81 7.86
N MET A 55 -0.46 -3.70 7.32
CA MET A 55 0.33 -2.83 6.44
C MET A 55 1.50 -2.17 7.17
N ALA A 56 1.29 -1.76 8.43
CA ALA A 56 2.37 -1.24 9.25
C ALA A 56 3.46 -2.29 9.54
N ALA A 57 3.06 -3.55 9.80
CA ALA A 57 4.01 -4.65 9.94
C ALA A 57 4.81 -4.89 8.65
N MET A 58 4.16 -4.77 7.47
CA MET A 58 4.84 -4.87 6.18
C MET A 58 5.95 -3.83 6.01
N GLN A 59 5.78 -2.60 6.55
CA GLN A 59 6.82 -1.56 6.50
C GLN A 59 8.08 -1.94 7.27
N THR A 60 7.97 -2.69 8.36
CA THR A 60 9.14 -3.08 9.16
C THR A 60 10.08 -4.00 8.40
N ILE A 61 9.57 -4.77 7.46
CA ILE A 61 10.36 -5.71 6.63
C ILE A 61 10.80 -5.13 5.28
N GLN A 62 10.32 -3.92 4.93
CA GLN A 62 10.67 -3.22 3.68
C GLN A 62 12.18 -3.15 3.39
N PRO A 63 13.07 -2.83 4.36
CA PRO A 63 14.51 -2.82 4.09
C PRO A 63 15.03 -4.20 3.66
N LYS A 64 14.50 -5.28 4.24
CA LYS A 64 14.87 -6.66 3.85
C LYS A 64 14.35 -7.01 2.45
N VAL A 65 13.12 -6.59 2.14
CA VAL A 65 12.52 -6.71 0.79
C VAL A 65 13.40 -6.01 -0.24
N LYS A 66 13.86 -4.78 0.04
CA LYS A 66 14.76 -4.04 -0.87
C LYS A 66 16.11 -4.70 -1.03
N GLN A 67 16.69 -5.25 0.03
CA GLN A 67 17.94 -6.01 -0.05
C GLN A 67 17.77 -7.24 -0.95
N LEU A 68 16.67 -7.97 -0.79
CA LEU A 68 16.35 -9.11 -1.64
C LEU A 68 16.16 -8.71 -3.11
N GLN A 69 15.39 -7.66 -3.38
CA GLN A 69 15.22 -7.13 -4.73
C GLN A 69 16.56 -6.70 -5.36
N ASN A 70 17.44 -6.06 -4.59
CA ASN A 70 18.77 -5.66 -5.05
C ASN A 70 19.67 -6.87 -5.37
N LYS A 71 19.56 -7.98 -4.64
CA LYS A 71 20.28 -9.25 -4.92
C LYS A 71 19.96 -9.79 -6.32
N TYR A 72 18.73 -9.54 -6.79
CA TYR A 72 18.26 -9.98 -8.11
C TYR A 72 18.26 -8.85 -9.17
N LYS A 73 18.71 -7.66 -8.82
CA LYS A 73 18.79 -6.54 -9.76
C LYS A 73 19.76 -6.85 -10.90
N GLY A 74 19.27 -6.74 -12.13
CA GLY A 74 20.04 -7.08 -13.34
C GLY A 74 19.95 -8.54 -13.79
N LYS A 75 19.35 -9.41 -12.99
CA LYS A 75 19.06 -10.78 -13.39
C LYS A 75 17.73 -10.83 -14.15
N THR A 76 17.79 -11.22 -15.42
CA THR A 76 16.60 -11.21 -16.32
C THR A 76 16.05 -12.60 -16.60
N ALA A 77 16.79 -13.67 -16.24
CA ALA A 77 16.37 -15.04 -16.45
C ALA A 77 15.05 -15.33 -15.72
N ARG A 78 14.20 -16.15 -16.34
CA ARG A 78 12.91 -16.55 -15.79
C ARG A 78 13.06 -17.25 -14.44
N GLU A 79 14.10 -18.07 -14.30
CA GLU A 79 14.44 -18.80 -13.09
C GLU A 79 14.80 -17.86 -11.94
N ASP A 80 15.60 -16.83 -12.19
CA ASP A 80 15.96 -15.81 -11.18
C ASP A 80 14.74 -15.07 -10.67
N LYS A 81 13.77 -14.74 -11.55
CA LYS A 81 12.52 -14.09 -11.16
C LYS A 81 11.66 -15.00 -10.29
N GLN A 82 11.57 -16.28 -10.63
CA GLN A 82 10.84 -17.26 -9.82
C GLN A 82 11.49 -17.46 -8.45
N GLN A 83 12.82 -17.53 -8.42
CA GLN A 83 13.57 -17.65 -7.16
C GLN A 83 13.38 -16.43 -6.27
N MET A 84 13.45 -15.22 -6.83
CA MET A 84 13.17 -13.98 -6.11
C MET A 84 11.77 -13.98 -5.51
N GLN A 85 10.75 -14.42 -6.26
CA GLN A 85 9.38 -14.50 -5.76
C GLN A 85 9.23 -15.52 -4.60
N LYS A 86 9.91 -16.67 -4.69
CA LYS A 86 9.93 -17.66 -3.61
C LYS A 86 10.58 -17.11 -2.34
N GLU A 87 11.79 -16.55 -2.46
CA GLU A 87 12.51 -15.96 -1.31
C GLU A 87 11.70 -14.77 -0.71
N LEU A 88 11.01 -14.00 -1.54
CA LEU A 88 10.14 -12.91 -1.08
C LEU A 88 8.94 -13.44 -0.29
N MET A 89 8.30 -14.52 -0.76
CA MET A 89 7.18 -15.13 -0.07
C MET A 89 7.59 -15.80 1.25
N GLU A 90 8.77 -16.42 1.29
CA GLU A 90 9.38 -16.97 2.50
C GLU A 90 9.65 -15.86 3.52
N LEU A 91 10.23 -14.73 3.08
CA LEU A 91 10.47 -13.57 3.93
C LEU A 91 9.17 -13.03 4.56
N TYR A 92 8.08 -12.98 3.80
CA TYR A 92 6.77 -12.58 4.33
C TYR A 92 6.23 -13.57 5.36
N LYS A 93 6.37 -14.88 5.11
CA LYS A 93 5.94 -15.94 6.03
C LYS A 93 6.75 -15.95 7.33
N GLU A 94 8.08 -15.80 7.26
CA GLU A 94 8.96 -15.74 8.43
C GLU A 94 8.59 -14.58 9.38
N HIS A 95 8.12 -13.46 8.81
CA HIS A 95 7.74 -12.29 9.59
C HIS A 95 6.24 -12.22 9.90
N GLY A 96 5.46 -13.24 9.55
CA GLY A 96 4.02 -13.30 9.80
C GLY A 96 3.23 -12.20 9.08
N VAL A 97 3.74 -11.68 7.96
CA VAL A 97 3.14 -10.58 7.21
C VAL A 97 2.43 -11.11 5.97
N ASN A 98 1.18 -10.69 5.79
CA ASN A 98 0.40 -11.05 4.61
C ASN A 98 0.43 -9.93 3.57
N PRO A 99 1.06 -10.13 2.38
CA PRO A 99 1.11 -9.11 1.34
C PRO A 99 -0.26 -8.79 0.75
N PHE A 100 -1.21 -9.73 0.81
CA PHE A 100 -2.57 -9.53 0.30
C PHE A 100 -3.45 -8.67 1.21
N ALA A 101 -3.03 -8.40 2.45
CA ALA A 101 -3.77 -7.53 3.36
C ALA A 101 -3.95 -6.10 2.79
N SER A 102 -3.06 -5.66 1.90
CA SER A 102 -3.12 -4.33 1.27
C SER A 102 -4.26 -4.19 0.27
N CYS A 103 -4.68 -5.26 -0.41
CA CYS A 103 -5.76 -5.24 -1.41
C CYS A 103 -7.14 -5.63 -0.82
N LEU A 104 -7.18 -6.09 0.42
CA LEU A 104 -8.42 -6.51 1.08
C LEU A 104 -9.51 -5.41 1.13
N PRO A 105 -9.17 -4.10 1.35
CA PRO A 105 -10.17 -3.03 1.28
C PRO A 105 -10.88 -2.95 -0.06
N LEU A 106 -10.15 -3.13 -1.15
CA LEU A 106 -10.71 -3.09 -2.50
C LEU A 106 -11.70 -4.24 -2.71
N VAL A 107 -11.34 -5.45 -2.27
CA VAL A 107 -12.21 -6.63 -2.37
C VAL A 107 -13.48 -6.47 -1.53
N ALA A 108 -13.36 -5.93 -0.32
CA ALA A 108 -14.52 -5.67 0.55
C ALA A 108 -15.41 -4.53 0.01
N GLN A 109 -14.84 -3.58 -0.71
CA GLN A 109 -15.55 -2.44 -1.29
C GLN A 109 -16.36 -2.79 -2.52
N LEU A 110 -15.92 -3.77 -3.33
CA LEU A 110 -16.57 -4.12 -4.61
C LEU A 110 -18.05 -4.50 -4.46
N PRO A 111 -18.46 -5.39 -3.54
CA PRO A 111 -19.87 -5.73 -3.37
C PRO A 111 -20.73 -4.53 -3.01
N VAL A 112 -20.22 -3.65 -2.13
CA VAL A 112 -20.95 -2.44 -1.70
C VAL A 112 -21.10 -1.47 -2.87
N PHE A 113 -20.04 -1.28 -3.66
CA PHE A 113 -20.06 -0.40 -4.84
C PHE A 113 -21.05 -0.90 -5.89
N ILE A 114 -20.97 -2.19 -6.23
CA ILE A 114 -21.85 -2.80 -7.25
C ILE A 114 -23.29 -2.78 -6.76
N GLY A 115 -23.54 -3.15 -5.50
CA GLY A 115 -24.88 -3.12 -4.92
C GLY A 115 -25.49 -1.72 -4.91
N LEU A 116 -24.75 -0.71 -4.47
CA LEU A 116 -25.21 0.68 -4.51
C LEU A 116 -25.49 1.17 -5.94
N TYR A 117 -24.59 0.84 -6.88
CA TYR A 117 -24.78 1.17 -8.31
C TYR A 117 -26.10 0.56 -8.84
N GLN A 118 -26.36 -0.72 -8.55
CA GLN A 118 -27.57 -1.42 -8.99
C GLN A 118 -28.83 -0.81 -8.38
N VAL A 119 -28.81 -0.52 -7.07
CA VAL A 119 -29.92 0.07 -6.35
C VAL A 119 -30.25 1.45 -6.93
N LEU A 120 -29.28 2.33 -7.11
CA LEU A 120 -29.49 3.67 -7.65
C LEU A 120 -29.94 3.67 -9.11
N ARG A 121 -29.53 2.66 -9.89
CA ARG A 121 -29.84 2.61 -11.31
C ARG A 121 -31.21 1.96 -11.61
N ASN A 122 -31.60 0.92 -10.84
CA ASN A 122 -32.66 0.02 -11.26
C ASN A 122 -33.77 -0.16 -10.23
N GLN A 123 -33.60 0.23 -8.97
CA GLN A 123 -34.47 -0.21 -7.89
C GLN A 123 -35.17 0.89 -7.11
N ILE A 124 -34.73 2.13 -7.27
CA ILE A 124 -35.42 3.29 -6.67
C ILE A 124 -36.26 3.93 -7.74
N GLU A 125 -37.57 4.04 -7.47
CA GLU A 125 -38.48 4.77 -8.35
C GLU A 125 -38.17 6.26 -8.31
N PRO A 126 -38.34 6.98 -9.43
CA PRO A 126 -38.17 8.41 -9.46
C PRO A 126 -39.04 9.10 -8.42
N THR A 127 -38.43 9.78 -7.48
CA THR A 127 -39.10 10.59 -6.45
C THR A 127 -38.77 12.07 -6.67
N PRO A 128 -39.60 13.04 -6.18
CA PRO A 128 -39.32 14.46 -6.35
C PRO A 128 -37.99 14.90 -5.68
N ASP A 129 -37.52 14.18 -4.67
CA ASP A 129 -36.37 14.57 -3.83
C ASP A 129 -35.02 14.02 -4.33
N VAL A 130 -34.84 14.02 -5.66
CA VAL A 130 -33.62 13.47 -6.32
C VAL A 130 -32.47 14.45 -6.36
N SER A 131 -32.69 15.72 -6.04
CA SER A 131 -31.67 16.76 -6.06
C SER A 131 -30.82 16.78 -4.80
N PHE A 132 -29.52 17.09 -4.96
CA PHE A 132 -28.60 17.20 -3.82
C PHE A 132 -27.40 18.09 -4.15
N LEU A 133 -27.15 19.13 -3.35
CA LEU A 133 -25.97 20.02 -3.43
C LEU A 133 -25.70 20.56 -4.86
N GLY A 134 -26.72 20.99 -5.56
CA GLY A 134 -26.59 21.52 -6.92
C GLY A 134 -26.49 20.45 -8.01
N ILE A 135 -26.75 19.19 -7.67
CA ILE A 135 -26.98 18.09 -8.59
C ILE A 135 -28.51 17.97 -8.76
N ASP A 136 -29.01 18.15 -9.96
CA ASP A 136 -30.46 18.16 -10.21
C ASP A 136 -31.05 16.74 -10.01
N ASP A 137 -30.30 15.70 -10.39
CA ASP A 137 -30.72 14.31 -10.23
C ASP A 137 -29.51 13.42 -9.96
N ILE A 138 -29.42 12.89 -8.73
CA ILE A 138 -28.32 12.01 -8.29
C ILE A 138 -28.40 10.59 -8.86
N PHE A 139 -29.51 10.19 -9.44
CA PHE A 139 -29.69 8.89 -10.09
C PHE A 139 -29.18 8.89 -11.54
N GLN A 140 -29.06 10.08 -12.16
CA GLN A 140 -28.50 10.19 -13.50
C GLN A 140 -26.99 10.00 -13.51
N LYS A 141 -26.49 9.55 -14.67
CA LYS A 141 -25.04 9.46 -14.92
C LYS A 141 -24.40 10.83 -14.78
N LEU A 142 -23.20 10.87 -14.22
CA LEU A 142 -22.45 12.11 -14.05
C LEU A 142 -22.28 12.87 -15.39
N SER A 143 -22.00 12.15 -16.48
CA SER A 143 -21.88 12.73 -17.84
C SER A 143 -23.17 13.34 -18.39
N THR A 144 -24.33 12.97 -17.86
CA THR A 144 -25.62 13.51 -18.29
C THR A 144 -25.94 14.82 -17.58
N ILE A 145 -25.45 15.00 -16.36
CA ILE A 145 -25.60 16.23 -15.58
C ILE A 145 -24.92 17.41 -16.29
N GLY A 146 -23.69 17.17 -16.77
CA GLY A 146 -22.91 18.13 -17.54
C GLY A 146 -22.57 19.41 -16.77
N GLY A 147 -22.05 20.39 -17.50
CA GLY A 147 -21.77 21.71 -16.98
C GLY A 147 -20.75 21.78 -15.86
N ILE A 148 -20.82 22.85 -15.07
CA ILE A 148 -19.88 23.12 -13.97
C ILE A 148 -19.97 22.05 -12.86
N THR A 149 -21.17 21.52 -12.62
CA THR A 149 -21.45 20.53 -11.57
C THR A 149 -20.66 19.24 -11.80
N GLU A 150 -20.60 18.75 -13.04
CA GLU A 150 -19.80 17.57 -13.40
C GLU A 150 -18.33 17.78 -13.06
N TYR A 151 -17.75 18.91 -13.46
CA TYR A 151 -16.33 19.23 -13.19
C TYR A 151 -16.05 19.42 -11.70
N VAL A 152 -16.98 19.99 -10.94
CA VAL A 152 -16.84 20.14 -9.48
C VAL A 152 -16.82 18.76 -8.80
N ILE A 153 -17.72 17.85 -9.17
CA ILE A 153 -17.78 16.49 -8.62
C ILE A 153 -16.50 15.72 -8.98
N LEU A 154 -16.05 15.77 -10.23
CA LEU A 154 -14.79 15.17 -10.67
C LEU A 154 -13.59 15.75 -9.92
N GLY A 155 -13.54 17.06 -9.74
CA GLY A 155 -12.49 17.74 -8.97
C GLY A 155 -12.45 17.27 -7.50
N LEU A 156 -13.61 17.18 -6.86
CA LEU A 156 -13.75 16.68 -5.50
C LEU A 156 -13.33 15.20 -5.41
N TYR A 157 -13.75 14.37 -6.37
CA TYR A 157 -13.34 12.97 -6.43
C TYR A 157 -11.82 12.83 -6.52
N VAL A 158 -11.19 13.52 -7.50
CA VAL A 158 -9.73 13.44 -7.69
C VAL A 158 -8.99 13.98 -6.46
N THR A 159 -9.42 15.14 -5.94
CA THR A 159 -8.76 15.78 -4.78
C THR A 159 -8.86 14.91 -3.53
N THR A 160 -10.04 14.38 -3.21
CA THR A 160 -10.25 13.54 -2.04
C THR A 160 -9.52 12.20 -2.17
N MET A 161 -9.48 11.62 -3.36
CA MET A 161 -8.74 10.37 -3.62
C MET A 161 -7.23 10.58 -3.55
N LEU A 162 -6.70 11.66 -4.11
CA LEU A 162 -5.29 12.04 -3.95
C LEU A 162 -4.95 12.32 -2.49
N GLY A 163 -5.82 13.06 -1.77
CA GLY A 163 -5.65 13.33 -0.35
C GLY A 163 -5.55 12.05 0.48
N SER A 164 -6.45 11.10 0.26
CA SER A 164 -6.42 9.80 0.92
C SER A 164 -5.14 9.02 0.60
N THR A 165 -4.72 9.00 -0.67
CA THR A 165 -3.50 8.33 -1.13
C THR A 165 -2.23 8.96 -0.53
N LEU A 166 -2.15 10.30 -0.48
CA LEU A 166 -1.00 11.00 0.08
C LEU A 166 -0.86 10.77 1.58
N LEU A 167 -1.96 10.71 2.32
CA LEU A 167 -1.95 10.34 3.73
C LEU A 167 -1.58 8.87 3.96
N PHE A 168 -1.88 8.00 3.01
CA PHE A 168 -1.49 6.59 3.03
C PHE A 168 -0.02 6.36 2.68
N SER A 169 0.65 7.35 2.09
CA SER A 169 2.00 7.23 1.53
C SER A 169 3.11 6.99 2.55
N PHE A 170 2.85 7.19 3.86
CA PHE A 170 3.80 6.80 4.89
C PHE A 170 3.82 5.28 5.16
N VAL A 171 2.84 4.54 4.60
CA VAL A 171 2.71 3.07 4.71
C VAL A 171 3.13 2.36 3.40
N THR A 172 3.40 3.11 2.32
CA THR A 172 3.49 2.57 0.96
C THR A 172 4.86 2.89 0.32
N ASP A 173 5.37 1.99 -0.51
CA ASP A 173 6.57 2.22 -1.32
C ASP A 173 6.40 3.37 -2.31
N ARG A 174 7.52 4.01 -2.66
CA ARG A 174 7.53 5.15 -3.59
C ARG A 174 6.89 4.81 -4.95
N GLN A 175 7.17 3.63 -5.48
CA GLN A 175 6.60 3.17 -6.76
C GLN A 175 5.08 2.95 -6.67
N GLN A 176 4.62 2.30 -5.61
CA GLN A 176 3.21 2.05 -5.35
C GLN A 176 2.44 3.36 -5.13
N LYS A 177 3.07 4.36 -4.50
CA LYS A 177 2.50 5.69 -4.31
C LYS A 177 2.17 6.37 -5.64
N TYR A 178 3.10 6.36 -6.61
CA TYR A 178 2.85 6.94 -7.94
C TYR A 178 1.75 6.19 -8.69
N MET A 179 1.71 4.87 -8.58
CA MET A 179 0.67 4.05 -9.18
C MET A 179 -0.71 4.42 -8.60
N PHE A 180 -0.86 4.53 -7.29
CA PHE A 180 -2.11 4.93 -6.66
C PHE A 180 -2.47 6.40 -6.90
N ALA A 181 -1.50 7.29 -7.07
CA ALA A 181 -1.76 8.68 -7.41
C ALA A 181 -2.26 8.87 -8.85
N ALA A 182 -1.84 8.01 -9.79
CA ALA A 182 -2.32 8.03 -11.17
C ALA A 182 -3.71 7.38 -11.34
N MET A 183 -4.10 6.51 -10.41
CA MET A 183 -5.33 5.73 -10.48
C MET A 183 -6.61 6.59 -10.63
N PRO A 184 -6.81 7.70 -9.89
CA PRO A 184 -8.01 8.54 -10.05
C PRO A 184 -8.22 9.04 -11.46
N ILE A 185 -7.14 9.46 -12.12
CA ILE A 185 -7.17 9.97 -13.50
C ILE A 185 -7.52 8.85 -14.47
N PHE A 186 -6.94 7.67 -14.28
CA PHE A 186 -7.22 6.50 -15.12
C PHE A 186 -8.69 6.06 -15.02
N PHE A 187 -9.33 6.26 -13.85
CA PHE A 187 -10.72 5.87 -13.63
C PHE A 187 -11.76 6.91 -14.10
N ILE A 188 -11.36 8.13 -14.50
CA ILE A 188 -12.29 9.17 -14.98
C ILE A 188 -13.27 8.65 -16.06
N PRO A 189 -12.83 7.96 -17.12
CA PRO A 189 -13.75 7.46 -18.16
C PRO A 189 -14.82 6.50 -17.63
N PHE A 190 -14.52 5.77 -16.57
CA PHE A 190 -15.47 4.90 -15.89
C PHE A 190 -16.41 5.71 -15.00
N VAL A 191 -15.88 6.65 -14.25
CA VAL A 191 -16.57 7.48 -13.24
C VAL A 191 -17.67 8.34 -13.86
N ILE A 192 -17.45 8.89 -15.05
CA ILE A 192 -18.47 9.71 -15.75
C ILE A 192 -19.71 8.89 -16.19
N GLY A 193 -19.56 7.57 -16.28
CA GLY A 193 -20.63 6.64 -16.67
C GLY A 193 -21.51 6.13 -15.51
N VAL A 194 -21.17 6.48 -14.25
CA VAL A 194 -21.92 6.03 -13.08
C VAL A 194 -22.88 7.11 -12.59
N PRO A 195 -23.97 6.76 -11.82
CA PRO A 195 -24.85 7.72 -11.20
C PRO A 195 -24.10 8.67 -10.26
N ALA A 196 -24.52 9.95 -10.22
CA ALA A 196 -23.91 10.95 -9.36
C ALA A 196 -24.00 10.58 -7.85
N GLY A 197 -25.03 9.86 -7.44
CA GLY A 197 -25.14 9.31 -6.07
C GLY A 197 -24.01 8.37 -5.70
N VAL A 198 -23.47 7.59 -6.64
CA VAL A 198 -22.29 6.76 -6.42
C VAL A 198 -21.06 7.62 -6.17
N MET A 199 -20.98 8.78 -6.82
CA MET A 199 -19.89 9.74 -6.58
C MET A 199 -19.96 10.37 -5.19
N ILE A 200 -21.17 10.69 -4.72
CA ILE A 200 -21.40 11.15 -3.33
C ILE A 200 -20.86 10.10 -2.35
N TYR A 201 -21.22 8.83 -2.54
CA TYR A 201 -20.70 7.70 -1.74
C TYR A 201 -19.17 7.65 -1.79
N TRP A 202 -18.56 7.77 -2.97
CA TRP A 202 -17.11 7.66 -3.15
C TRP A 202 -16.35 8.81 -2.49
N ILE A 203 -16.81 10.05 -2.69
CA ILE A 203 -16.24 11.24 -2.06
C ILE A 203 -16.33 11.15 -0.54
N THR A 204 -17.51 10.77 0.00
CA THR A 204 -17.72 10.57 1.44
C THR A 204 -16.80 9.47 2.00
N THR A 205 -16.66 8.38 1.26
CA THR A 205 -15.73 7.29 1.57
C THR A 205 -14.27 7.75 1.66
N ASN A 206 -13.83 8.60 0.72
CA ASN A 206 -12.48 9.15 0.73
C ASN A 206 -12.28 10.11 1.91
N ILE A 207 -13.24 10.98 2.20
CA ILE A 207 -13.21 11.88 3.36
C ILE A 207 -13.11 11.09 4.65
N TRP A 208 -13.96 10.05 4.84
CA TRP A 208 -13.87 9.14 5.99
C TRP A 208 -12.47 8.54 6.10
N THR A 209 -11.92 8.05 5.00
CA THR A 209 -10.59 7.42 4.96
C THR A 209 -9.50 8.40 5.37
N ILE A 210 -9.58 9.67 4.92
CA ILE A 210 -8.67 10.75 5.32
C ILE A 210 -8.74 10.97 6.84
N CYS A 211 -9.95 11.11 7.39
CA CYS A 211 -10.16 11.31 8.83
C CYS A 211 -9.64 10.10 9.63
N GLN A 212 -10.00 8.89 9.23
CA GLN A 212 -9.57 7.66 9.88
C GLN A 212 -8.04 7.52 9.92
N GLN A 213 -7.38 7.80 8.80
CA GLN A 213 -5.91 7.75 8.73
C GLN A 213 -5.26 8.83 9.59
N GLY A 214 -5.85 10.03 9.66
CA GLY A 214 -5.42 11.10 10.54
C GLY A 214 -5.47 10.68 12.00
N VAL A 215 -6.56 10.05 12.43
CA VAL A 215 -6.71 9.50 13.79
C VAL A 215 -5.70 8.39 14.06
N VAL A 216 -5.57 7.42 13.15
CA VAL A 216 -4.60 6.32 13.29
C VAL A 216 -3.17 6.84 13.36
N LYS A 217 -2.81 7.82 12.53
CA LYS A 217 -1.48 8.44 12.56
C LYS A 217 -1.20 9.13 13.91
N ARG A 218 -2.18 9.81 14.50
CA ARG A 218 -2.04 10.46 15.82
C ARG A 218 -1.95 9.45 16.96
N THR A 219 -2.80 8.43 16.96
CA THR A 219 -2.93 7.48 18.07
C THR A 219 -1.90 6.35 18.03
N MET A 220 -1.56 5.88 16.83
CA MET A 220 -0.65 4.74 16.64
C MET A 220 0.68 5.15 15.97
N GLY A 221 0.87 6.40 15.57
CA GLY A 221 2.05 6.85 14.84
C GLY A 221 3.38 6.58 15.56
N HIS A 222 3.40 6.62 16.88
CA HIS A 222 4.57 6.23 17.69
C HIS A 222 4.84 4.72 17.66
N ARG A 223 3.79 3.90 17.57
CA ARG A 223 3.91 2.42 17.47
C ARG A 223 4.19 1.94 16.04
N LEU A 224 3.88 2.81 15.06
CA LEU A 224 4.07 2.55 13.64
C LEU A 224 5.37 3.14 13.09
N LYS A 225 6.14 3.92 13.90
CA LYS A 225 7.51 4.28 13.52
C LYS A 225 8.30 2.99 13.36
N PRO A 226 8.83 2.69 12.15
CA PRO A 226 9.52 1.43 11.94
C PRO A 226 10.71 1.32 12.89
N ALA A 227 10.94 0.15 13.42
CA ALA A 227 12.20 -0.25 14.05
C ALA A 227 13.41 -0.08 13.09
N ALA A 228 13.20 0.48 11.91
CA ALA A 228 14.21 0.86 10.93
C ALA A 228 15.24 1.85 11.48
N ALA A 229 14.89 2.67 12.47
CA ALA A 229 15.88 3.50 13.18
C ALA A 229 16.78 2.67 14.10
N ALA A 230 16.28 1.55 14.64
CA ALA A 230 17.08 0.65 15.48
C ALA A 230 17.93 -0.34 14.66
N ALA A 231 17.55 -0.62 13.42
CA ALA A 231 18.32 -1.47 12.51
C ALA A 231 19.36 -0.69 11.69
N ALA A 232 19.32 0.63 11.69
CA ALA A 232 20.28 1.50 10.98
C ALA A 232 21.51 1.87 11.83
N THR A 233 21.55 1.52 13.10
CA THR A 233 22.80 1.54 13.86
C THR A 233 23.55 0.25 13.53
N PRO A 234 24.65 0.30 12.77
CA PRO A 234 25.55 -0.84 12.72
C PRO A 234 26.01 -1.06 14.17
N LYS A 235 25.61 -2.16 14.77
CA LYS A 235 26.34 -2.65 15.93
C LYS A 235 27.77 -2.88 15.44
N GLY A 236 28.60 -1.86 15.60
CA GLY A 236 30.02 -1.98 15.63
C GLY A 236 30.33 -2.94 16.78
N GLY A 237 30.25 -4.20 16.51
CA GLY A 237 30.80 -5.24 17.35
C GLY A 237 32.31 -5.11 17.28
N ALA A 238 32.87 -4.26 18.10
CA ALA A 238 34.21 -4.48 18.56
C ALA A 238 34.19 -5.87 19.21
N ALA A 239 34.62 -6.86 18.48
CA ALA A 239 35.00 -8.14 19.00
C ALA A 239 36.12 -7.87 20.00
N ALA A 240 35.77 -7.79 21.26
CA ALA A 240 36.73 -7.86 22.36
C ALA A 240 37.41 -9.22 22.24
N ALA A 241 38.65 -9.19 21.79
CA ALA A 241 39.56 -10.34 21.90
C ALA A 241 39.58 -10.81 23.35
N PRO A 242 39.51 -12.14 23.64
CA PRO A 242 39.65 -12.62 24.98
C PRO A 242 41.09 -12.34 25.44
N LYS A 243 41.23 -11.58 26.51
CA LYS A 243 42.47 -11.40 27.27
C LYS A 243 42.92 -12.80 27.75
N ALA A 244 43.94 -13.33 27.11
CA ALA A 244 44.72 -14.41 27.67
C ALA A 244 45.47 -13.87 28.89
N THR A 245 45.06 -14.31 30.05
CA THR A 245 45.75 -14.15 31.31
C THR A 245 47.07 -14.94 31.29
N GLY A 246 48.10 -14.26 31.71
CA GLY A 246 49.48 -14.62 31.63
C GLY A 246 49.92 -15.88 32.35
N SER A 247 51.08 -16.33 31.98
CA SER A 247 52.05 -16.90 32.94
C SER A 247 53.43 -17.03 32.26
N ARG A 248 54.35 -16.24 32.81
CA ARG A 248 55.77 -16.59 33.11
C ARG A 248 56.72 -17.04 31.99
N THR A 249 57.63 -16.12 31.68
CA THR A 249 59.04 -16.32 31.27
C THR A 249 59.86 -16.99 32.37
N PRO A 250 61.16 -17.37 32.16
CA PRO A 250 62.05 -17.64 31.02
C PRO A 250 62.88 -18.94 31.27
N PRO A 251 64.08 -19.24 30.74
CA PRO A 251 65.10 -18.50 29.99
C PRO A 251 65.74 -19.24 28.77
N SER A 252 66.51 -18.43 28.00
CA SER A 252 67.57 -18.83 27.05
C SER A 252 68.68 -19.67 27.70
N PRO A 253 69.59 -20.40 26.95
CA PRO A 253 70.51 -19.76 26.00
C PRO A 253 71.07 -20.63 24.84
N THR A 254 71.85 -19.94 23.95
CA THR A 254 72.99 -20.41 23.16
C THR A 254 72.72 -21.41 22.01
N GLY A 255 73.12 -21.16 20.80
CA GLY A 255 74.36 -20.88 20.22
C GLY A 255 74.44 -21.11 18.71
N ARG A 256 75.23 -20.33 18.08
CA ARG A 256 76.04 -20.56 16.91
C ARG A 256 75.40 -20.70 15.51
N ARG A 257 75.59 -19.66 14.67
CA ARG A 257 76.64 -19.56 13.62
C ARG A 257 76.44 -20.46 12.39
N ALA A 258 76.26 -19.88 11.24
CA ALA A 258 77.15 -19.74 10.08
C ALA A 258 76.34 -19.56 8.79
N GLN A 259 76.52 -18.47 8.16
CA GLN A 259 77.22 -18.26 6.86
C GLN A 259 76.45 -18.75 5.62
N ALA A 260 76.18 -17.80 4.80
CA ALA A 260 76.82 -17.42 3.56
C ALA A 260 76.06 -17.73 2.25
N GLY A 261 76.07 -16.75 1.39
CA GLY A 261 76.02 -16.83 -0.06
C GLY A 261 74.66 -16.56 -0.67
N GLY A 262 74.44 -15.52 -1.31
CA GLY A 262 75.17 -14.84 -2.36
C GLY A 262 74.36 -15.01 -3.64
N GLY A 263 74.03 -13.90 -4.31
CA GLY A 263 73.66 -14.00 -5.71
C GLY A 263 72.49 -13.17 -6.21
N ARG A 264 72.71 -11.87 -6.40
CA ARG A 264 72.11 -11.06 -7.49
C ARG A 264 72.95 -11.30 -8.75
N PRO A 265 72.64 -10.84 -9.99
CA PRO A 265 71.41 -10.24 -10.59
C PRO A 265 71.14 -10.76 -12.03
N ARG A 266 70.10 -10.33 -12.73
CA ARG A 266 70.19 -9.78 -14.08
C ARG A 266 68.89 -9.47 -14.79
N LYS A 267 68.69 -8.23 -15.07
CA LYS A 267 68.04 -7.48 -16.14
C LYS A 267 68.06 -8.12 -17.55
N LYS A 268 66.92 -7.99 -18.27
CA LYS A 268 66.80 -7.63 -19.71
C LYS A 268 65.32 -7.57 -20.04
N ARG A 269 64.69 -6.44 -20.40
CA ARG A 269 64.78 -5.60 -21.60
C ARG A 269 64.37 -6.35 -22.89
N GLY A 270 63.42 -5.77 -23.55
CA GLY A 270 63.09 -5.85 -24.96
C GLY A 270 61.62 -6.24 -25.15
N GLY A 271 60.73 -5.47 -25.72
CA GLY A 271 60.74 -4.73 -26.94
C GLY A 271 59.60 -5.29 -27.77
N GLY A 272 58.51 -4.54 -28.05
CA GLY A 272 58.38 -3.85 -29.30
C GLY A 272 57.48 -4.56 -30.31
N GLY A 273 56.54 -3.84 -30.88
CA GLY A 273 55.90 -4.13 -32.16
C GLY A 273 54.36 -4.25 -32.06
N ARG A 274 53.53 -3.28 -32.29
CA ARG A 274 53.11 -2.57 -33.51
C ARG A 274 52.44 -3.43 -34.61
N ARG A 275 51.24 -3.01 -35.01
CA ARG A 275 50.48 -3.25 -36.27
C ARG A 275 49.61 -4.52 -36.27
N ARG A 276 48.34 -4.48 -36.61
CA ARG A 276 47.48 -3.62 -37.47
C ARG A 276 46.10 -3.53 -36.90
#